data_a7a21628b6c80a86826c8bebd65fd2cf
#
_entry.id   a7a21628b6c80a86826c8bebd65fd2cf
#
_cell.length_a   1.000
_cell.length_b   1.000
_cell.length_c   1.000
_cell.angle_alpha   90.00
_cell.angle_beta   90.00
_cell.angle_gamma   90.00
#
_symmetry.space_group_name_H-M   'P 1'
#
loop_
_entity.id
_entity.type
_entity.pdbx_description
1 polymer ?
#
loop_
_entity_poly.entity_id
_entity_poly.type
_entity_poly.pdbx_seq_one_letter_code
_entity_poly.pdbx_strand_id
1 'polypeptide(L)'
;FKHAFHGRTSAAVRVTDNPKIIAPVNEDLAVTYLPLNDASAVEEELKKGDVSSVIIEGIQGVGGIQLPTDDFMRELRNLCTTYDACLILDEIQSGYGRSGKFFAHQYAGIKPDLISVAKGIANGFPMGGLLISPKFKPVYGMLGTTFGGNHLACAAAIAVLDIMEDERLID
;
A
#
# COMPACT_ATOMS: atom_id res chain seq x y z
N PHE A 1 7.15 -6.49 4.92
CA PHE A 1 8.56 -6.70 4.55
C PHE A 1 9.48 -6.02 5.57
N LYS A 2 10.74 -6.49 5.66
CA LYS A 2 11.76 -5.85 6.50
C LYS A 2 11.96 -4.40 6.07
N HIS A 3 12.22 -3.52 7.05
CA HIS A 3 12.37 -2.07 6.89
C HIS A 3 11.12 -1.33 6.42
N ALA A 4 9.97 -1.99 6.30
CA ALA A 4 8.72 -1.35 5.88
C ALA A 4 8.19 -0.35 6.92
N PHE A 5 7.50 0.68 6.43
CA PHE A 5 6.74 1.63 7.25
C PHE A 5 5.35 1.88 6.65
N HIS A 6 4.31 1.47 7.37
CA HIS A 6 2.92 1.56 6.91
C HIS A 6 2.04 2.47 7.78
N GLY A 7 2.60 3.14 8.77
CA GLY A 7 1.86 4.10 9.59
C GLY A 7 1.83 3.74 11.08
N ARG A 8 0.92 4.41 11.82
CA ARG A 8 0.90 4.44 13.28
C ARG A 8 -0.44 4.00 13.90
N THR A 9 -1.45 3.64 13.11
CA THR A 9 -2.67 2.99 13.61
C THR A 9 -2.40 1.55 13.99
N SER A 10 -3.27 0.91 14.78
CA SER A 10 -3.00 -0.42 15.37
C SER A 10 -2.51 -1.46 14.36
N ALA A 11 -3.23 -1.70 13.27
CA ALA A 11 -2.80 -2.66 12.26
C ALA A 11 -1.57 -2.17 11.47
N ALA A 12 -1.53 -0.87 11.13
CA ALA A 12 -0.42 -0.29 10.38
C ALA A 12 0.90 -0.32 11.16
N VAL A 13 0.86 -0.07 12.47
CA VAL A 13 2.06 -0.15 13.31
C VAL A 13 2.57 -1.59 13.42
N ARG A 14 1.66 -2.58 13.37
CA ARG A 14 2.03 -4.00 13.47
C ARG A 14 2.67 -4.54 12.19
N VAL A 15 2.33 -3.99 11.04
CA VAL A 15 2.98 -4.33 9.75
C VAL A 15 4.18 -3.42 9.42
N THR A 16 4.45 -2.41 10.25
CA THR A 16 5.67 -1.60 10.21
C THR A 16 6.81 -2.34 10.90
N ASP A 17 7.95 -2.52 10.23
CA ASP A 17 9.12 -3.21 10.79
C ASP A 17 9.90 -2.31 11.78
N ASN A 18 9.27 -2.02 12.90
CA ASN A 18 9.88 -1.27 13.99
C ASN A 18 9.29 -1.69 15.36
N PRO A 19 9.90 -2.67 16.04
CA PRO A 19 9.38 -3.17 17.32
C PRO A 19 9.28 -2.10 18.43
N LYS A 20 10.02 -1.00 18.31
CA LYS A 20 10.01 0.06 19.33
C LYS A 20 8.73 0.88 19.39
N ILE A 21 7.88 0.79 18.36
CA ILE A 21 6.62 1.54 18.27
C ILE A 21 5.38 0.67 18.45
N ILE A 22 5.56 -0.65 18.61
CA ILE A 22 4.48 -1.60 18.83
C ILE A 22 4.09 -1.54 20.30
N ALA A 23 2.84 -1.14 20.59
CA ALA A 23 2.29 -1.22 21.95
C ALA A 23 1.74 -2.64 22.21
N PRO A 24 1.70 -3.11 23.48
CA PRO A 24 1.22 -4.46 23.81
C PRO A 24 -0.15 -4.79 23.20
N VAL A 25 -1.07 -3.84 23.15
CA VAL A 25 -2.41 -3.99 22.55
C VAL A 25 -2.38 -4.34 21.05
N ASN A 26 -1.26 -4.15 20.38
CA ASN A 26 -1.10 -4.41 18.94
C ASN A 26 -0.35 -5.72 18.66
N GLU A 27 0.11 -6.45 19.67
CA GLU A 27 0.95 -7.64 19.50
C GLU A 27 0.17 -8.86 18.99
N ASP A 28 -1.15 -8.90 19.22
CA ASP A 28 -2.00 -10.04 18.87
C ASP A 28 -2.19 -10.26 17.36
N LEU A 29 -1.91 -9.26 16.51
CA LEU A 29 -1.99 -9.42 15.07
C LEU A 29 -0.78 -10.24 14.59
N ALA A 30 -1.03 -11.43 14.06
CA ALA A 30 0.01 -12.27 13.47
C ALA A 30 0.59 -11.62 12.20
N VAL A 31 1.90 -11.39 12.20
CA VAL A 31 2.63 -10.79 11.08
C VAL A 31 4.00 -11.43 10.94
N THR A 32 4.35 -11.83 9.71
CA THR A 32 5.68 -12.28 9.32
C THR A 32 6.39 -11.21 8.49
N TYR A 33 7.60 -10.84 8.88
CA TYR A 33 8.42 -9.89 8.12
C TYR A 33 9.41 -10.63 7.22
N LEU A 34 9.26 -10.47 5.92
CA LEU A 34 10.07 -11.15 4.90
C LEU A 34 11.13 -10.20 4.32
N PRO A 35 12.29 -10.74 3.86
CA PRO A 35 13.26 -9.95 3.12
C PRO A 35 12.65 -9.36 1.84
N LEU A 36 13.04 -8.15 1.47
CA LEU A 36 12.67 -7.57 0.18
C LEU A 36 13.41 -8.31 -0.94
N ASN A 37 12.75 -8.50 -2.08
CA ASN A 37 13.29 -9.19 -3.27
C ASN A 37 13.58 -10.70 -3.07
N ASP A 38 12.97 -11.33 -2.08
CA ASP A 38 13.05 -12.77 -1.85
C ASP A 38 11.69 -13.44 -2.09
N ALA A 39 11.43 -13.80 -3.34
CA ALA A 39 10.20 -14.46 -3.73
C ALA A 39 10.04 -15.86 -3.13
N SER A 40 11.15 -16.56 -2.90
CA SER A 40 11.15 -17.90 -2.29
C SER A 40 10.64 -17.83 -0.85
N ALA A 41 11.11 -16.85 -0.07
CA ALA A 41 10.62 -16.64 1.29
C ALA A 41 9.13 -16.28 1.32
N VAL A 42 8.64 -15.51 0.34
CA VAL A 42 7.20 -15.22 0.20
C VAL A 42 6.42 -16.48 -0.09
N GLU A 43 6.88 -17.30 -1.03
CA GLU A 43 6.20 -18.53 -1.40
C GLU A 43 6.13 -19.53 -0.22
N GLU A 44 7.23 -19.70 0.51
CA GLU A 44 7.27 -20.56 1.70
C GLU A 44 6.26 -20.12 2.76
N GLU A 45 6.10 -18.82 2.97
CA GLU A 45 5.12 -18.28 3.91
C GLU A 45 3.68 -18.51 3.42
N LEU A 46 3.39 -18.22 2.14
CA LEU A 46 2.07 -18.40 1.56
C LEU A 46 1.63 -19.88 1.51
N LYS A 47 2.56 -20.83 1.35
CA LYS A 47 2.29 -22.27 1.39
C LYS A 47 1.72 -22.77 2.71
N LYS A 48 1.87 -22.01 3.80
CA LYS A 48 1.27 -22.36 5.11
C LYS A 48 -0.25 -22.29 5.09
N GLY A 49 -0.85 -21.50 4.18
CA GLY A 49 -2.28 -21.42 3.98
C GLY A 49 -3.03 -20.57 5.02
N ASP A 50 -2.33 -19.81 5.84
CA ASP A 50 -2.87 -18.94 6.89
C ASP A 50 -2.62 -17.44 6.64
N VAL A 51 -2.03 -17.08 5.50
CA VAL A 51 -1.74 -15.70 5.10
C VAL A 51 -2.91 -15.13 4.30
N SER A 52 -3.64 -14.18 4.85
CA SER A 52 -4.74 -13.50 4.17
C SER A 52 -4.29 -12.38 3.23
N SER A 53 -3.16 -11.74 3.52
CA SER A 53 -2.71 -10.57 2.75
C SER A 53 -1.21 -10.36 2.84
N VAL A 54 -0.67 -9.74 1.78
CA VAL A 54 0.71 -9.26 1.71
C VAL A 54 0.66 -7.76 1.47
N ILE A 55 1.36 -6.97 2.29
CA ILE A 55 1.48 -5.51 2.12
C ILE A 55 2.92 -5.13 1.79
N ILE A 56 3.08 -4.23 0.81
CA ILE A 56 4.39 -3.75 0.36
C ILE A 56 4.31 -2.30 -0.09
N GLU A 57 5.35 -1.52 0.15
CA GLU A 57 5.55 -0.21 -0.46
C GLU A 57 6.10 -0.38 -1.88
N GLY A 58 5.63 0.43 -2.84
CA GLY A 58 6.23 0.47 -4.18
C GLY A 58 7.69 0.94 -4.15
N ILE A 59 8.02 1.80 -3.18
CA ILE A 59 9.37 2.21 -2.80
C ILE A 59 9.36 2.39 -1.28
N GLN A 60 10.19 1.66 -0.55
CA GLN A 60 10.32 1.84 0.89
C GLN A 60 11.05 3.15 1.20
N GLY A 61 10.30 4.18 1.58
CA GLY A 61 10.86 5.50 1.85
C GLY A 61 11.60 5.56 3.19
N VAL A 62 10.90 5.27 4.28
CA VAL A 62 11.44 5.31 5.66
C VAL A 62 12.54 4.26 5.86
N GLY A 63 12.45 3.14 5.16
CA GLY A 63 13.45 2.08 5.20
C GLY A 63 14.80 2.40 4.52
N GLY A 64 14.99 3.63 4.05
CA GLY A 64 16.25 4.07 3.42
C GLY A 64 16.25 3.91 1.90
N ILE A 65 15.11 4.16 1.26
CA ILE A 65 14.92 4.11 -0.20
C ILE A 65 15.27 2.71 -0.77
N GLN A 66 14.64 1.70 -0.22
CA GLN A 66 14.75 0.34 -0.74
C GLN A 66 13.76 0.12 -1.88
N LEU A 67 14.24 -0.46 -2.98
CA LEU A 67 13.45 -0.69 -4.18
C LEU A 67 13.19 -2.19 -4.38
N PRO A 68 11.93 -2.62 -4.46
CA PRO A 68 11.63 -3.93 -5.01
C PRO A 68 11.99 -3.94 -6.51
N THR A 69 12.52 -5.04 -7.01
CA THR A 69 12.72 -5.20 -8.45
C THR A 69 11.38 -5.45 -9.15
N ASP A 70 11.29 -5.07 -10.42
CA ASP A 70 10.07 -5.31 -11.21
C ASP A 70 9.76 -6.81 -11.33
N ASP A 71 10.78 -7.65 -11.44
CA ASP A 71 10.61 -9.11 -11.48
C ASP A 71 10.05 -9.65 -10.16
N PHE A 72 10.58 -9.17 -9.03
CA PHE A 72 10.04 -9.54 -7.72
C PHE A 72 8.59 -9.09 -7.57
N MET A 73 8.24 -7.89 -8.00
CA MET A 73 6.85 -7.39 -7.94
C MET A 73 5.90 -8.22 -8.80
N ARG A 74 6.33 -8.63 -9.99
CA ARG A 74 5.56 -9.54 -10.86
C ARG A 74 5.37 -10.90 -10.21
N GLU A 75 6.44 -11.48 -9.67
CA GLU A 75 6.37 -12.77 -8.98
C GLU A 75 5.50 -12.68 -7.72
N LEU A 76 5.64 -11.63 -6.93
CA LEU A 76 4.80 -11.38 -5.76
C LEU A 76 3.31 -11.35 -6.12
N ARG A 77 2.94 -10.68 -7.23
CA ARG A 77 1.55 -10.68 -7.72
C ARG A 77 1.08 -12.08 -8.11
N ASN A 78 1.93 -12.85 -8.80
CA ASN A 78 1.63 -14.22 -9.19
C ASN A 78 1.41 -15.12 -7.97
N LEU A 79 2.31 -15.06 -7.00
CA LEU A 79 2.22 -15.81 -5.75
C LEU A 79 0.95 -15.46 -4.98
N CYS A 80 0.65 -14.17 -4.78
CA CYS A 80 -0.60 -13.75 -4.12
C CYS A 80 -1.84 -14.26 -4.87
N THR A 81 -1.80 -14.34 -6.20
CA THR A 81 -2.91 -14.90 -6.99
C THR A 81 -3.03 -16.42 -6.81
N THR A 82 -1.91 -17.13 -6.84
CA THR A 82 -1.85 -18.59 -6.73
C THR A 82 -2.34 -19.07 -5.37
N TYR A 83 -1.98 -18.37 -4.30
CA TYR A 83 -2.33 -18.73 -2.93
C TYR A 83 -3.53 -17.97 -2.36
N ASP A 84 -4.29 -17.26 -3.22
CA ASP A 84 -5.48 -16.45 -2.87
C ASP A 84 -5.24 -15.45 -1.72
N ALA A 85 -4.06 -14.88 -1.65
CA ALA A 85 -3.72 -13.81 -0.72
C ALA A 85 -3.99 -12.43 -1.37
N CYS A 86 -4.49 -11.48 -0.57
CA CYS A 86 -4.71 -10.10 -1.01
C CYS A 86 -3.37 -9.36 -1.13
N LEU A 87 -3.05 -8.81 -2.30
CA LEU A 87 -1.90 -7.92 -2.48
C LEU A 87 -2.29 -6.47 -2.23
N ILE A 88 -1.69 -5.86 -1.21
CA ILE A 88 -1.89 -4.46 -0.82
C ILE A 88 -0.64 -3.66 -1.18
N LEU A 89 -0.79 -2.67 -2.04
CA LEU A 89 0.27 -1.72 -2.35
C LEU A 89 0.10 -0.45 -1.52
N ASP A 90 1.12 -0.14 -0.75
CA ASP A 90 1.21 1.12 -0.03
C ASP A 90 1.87 2.17 -0.93
N GLU A 91 1.03 2.97 -1.58
CA GLU A 91 1.45 4.06 -2.47
C GLU A 91 1.33 5.44 -1.78
N ILE A 92 1.27 5.45 -0.45
CA ILE A 92 1.14 6.68 0.33
C ILE A 92 2.29 7.66 0.04
N GLN A 93 3.50 7.14 -0.13
CA GLN A 93 4.68 7.97 -0.43
C GLN A 93 5.06 7.95 -1.90
N SER A 94 4.91 6.82 -2.58
CA SER A 94 5.37 6.61 -3.96
C SER A 94 4.35 7.00 -5.04
N GLY A 95 3.08 7.14 -4.67
CA GLY A 95 2.01 7.50 -5.59
C GLY A 95 1.97 8.99 -5.98
N TYR A 96 1.01 9.34 -6.81
CA TYR A 96 0.74 10.70 -7.30
C TYR A 96 1.97 11.33 -8.00
N GLY A 97 2.58 10.57 -8.91
CA GLY A 97 3.67 11.06 -9.74
C GLY A 97 5.05 11.11 -9.08
N ARG A 98 5.18 10.79 -7.79
CA ARG A 98 6.44 10.89 -7.04
C ARG A 98 7.60 10.15 -7.68
N SER A 99 7.34 9.02 -8.33
CA SER A 99 8.35 8.17 -8.97
C SER A 99 8.46 8.36 -10.48
N GLY A 100 7.66 9.26 -11.10
CA GLY A 100 7.57 9.42 -12.55
C GLY A 100 6.49 8.55 -13.22
N LYS A 101 5.78 7.75 -12.44
CA LYS A 101 4.50 7.11 -12.79
C LYS A 101 3.45 7.54 -11.79
N PHE A 102 2.17 7.47 -12.16
CA PHE A 102 1.09 7.81 -11.22
C PHE A 102 1.18 6.97 -9.94
N PHE A 103 1.46 5.67 -10.08
CA PHE A 103 1.81 4.75 -9.00
C PHE A 103 3.10 4.00 -9.31
N ALA A 104 3.94 3.77 -8.30
CA ALA A 104 5.22 3.09 -8.48
C ALA A 104 5.07 1.65 -8.99
N HIS A 105 4.03 0.91 -8.58
CA HIS A 105 3.80 -0.45 -9.06
C HIS A 105 3.56 -0.55 -10.58
N GLN A 106 3.26 0.56 -11.25
CA GLN A 106 3.09 0.60 -12.70
C GLN A 106 4.39 0.31 -13.47
N TYR A 107 5.56 0.46 -12.85
CA TYR A 107 6.84 0.04 -13.46
C TYR A 107 6.86 -1.48 -13.67
N ALA A 108 6.39 -2.24 -12.71
CA ALA A 108 6.29 -3.69 -12.83
C ALA A 108 5.09 -4.16 -13.70
N GLY A 109 4.17 -3.28 -14.05
CA GLY A 109 2.98 -3.59 -14.85
C GLY A 109 1.95 -4.47 -14.14
N ILE A 110 1.96 -4.51 -12.82
CA ILE A 110 1.04 -5.33 -12.01
C ILE A 110 -0.22 -4.56 -11.62
N LYS A 111 -1.25 -5.31 -11.21
CA LYS A 111 -2.48 -4.77 -10.60
C LYS A 111 -2.64 -5.35 -9.19
N PRO A 112 -2.55 -4.55 -8.14
CA PRO A 112 -2.82 -5.00 -6.78
C PRO A 112 -4.33 -5.16 -6.53
N ASP A 113 -4.67 -5.78 -5.40
CA ASP A 113 -6.05 -5.89 -4.95
C ASP A 113 -6.50 -4.63 -4.18
N LEU A 114 -5.58 -4.02 -3.42
CA LEU A 114 -5.81 -2.77 -2.69
C LEU A 114 -4.63 -1.82 -2.88
N ILE A 115 -4.92 -0.50 -2.92
CA ILE A 115 -3.90 0.55 -2.95
C ILE A 115 -4.23 1.58 -1.87
N SER A 116 -3.35 1.74 -0.89
CA SER A 116 -3.46 2.83 0.08
C SER A 116 -2.79 4.10 -0.45
N VAL A 117 -3.46 5.23 -0.29
CA VAL A 117 -3.03 6.54 -0.80
C VAL A 117 -3.20 7.62 0.27
N ALA A 118 -2.26 8.55 0.32
CA ALA A 118 -2.31 9.74 1.17
C ALA A 118 -1.29 10.77 0.64
N LYS A 119 -0.77 11.63 1.50
CA LYS A 119 0.28 12.62 1.23
C LYS A 119 0.05 13.42 -0.05
N GLY A 120 0.55 12.94 -1.20
CA GLY A 120 0.42 13.59 -2.50
C GLY A 120 -1.01 13.76 -2.98
N ILE A 121 -1.96 12.93 -2.52
CA ILE A 121 -3.37 12.95 -2.97
C ILE A 121 -4.03 14.33 -2.89
N ALA A 122 -3.70 15.13 -1.87
CA ALA A 122 -4.30 16.44 -1.64
C ALA A 122 -3.25 17.53 -1.34
N ASN A 123 -2.00 17.32 -1.76
CA ASN A 123 -0.88 18.26 -1.68
C ASN A 123 -0.74 19.00 -0.32
N GLY A 124 -0.84 18.23 0.77
CA GLY A 124 -0.69 18.75 2.14
C GLY A 124 -2.00 18.90 2.91
N PHE A 125 -3.17 18.88 2.28
CA PHE A 125 -4.42 18.79 3.00
C PHE A 125 -4.55 17.38 3.63
N PRO A 126 -4.94 17.24 4.92
CA PRO A 126 -5.05 15.94 5.57
C PRO A 126 -6.12 15.05 4.91
N MET A 127 -5.67 14.09 4.15
CA MET A 127 -6.53 13.13 3.45
C MET A 127 -5.81 11.81 3.24
N GLY A 128 -6.56 10.72 3.24
CA GLY A 128 -6.12 9.40 2.80
C GLY A 128 -7.28 8.67 2.13
N GLY A 129 -6.95 7.67 1.34
CA GLY A 129 -7.92 6.87 0.63
C GLY A 129 -7.43 5.43 0.44
N LEU A 130 -8.38 4.58 0.05
CA LEU A 130 -8.12 3.21 -0.33
C LEU A 130 -8.80 2.92 -1.66
N LEU A 131 -8.03 2.53 -2.66
CA LEU A 131 -8.56 2.02 -3.92
C LEU A 131 -8.76 0.51 -3.77
N ILE A 132 -9.97 0.05 -4.07
CA ILE A 132 -10.39 -1.32 -3.81
C ILE A 132 -10.72 -1.99 -5.14
N SER A 133 -10.08 -3.12 -5.41
CA SER A 133 -10.37 -3.94 -6.59
C SER A 133 -11.82 -4.41 -6.62
N PRO A 134 -12.46 -4.51 -7.79
CA PRO A 134 -13.80 -5.11 -7.95
C PRO A 134 -13.90 -6.58 -7.47
N LYS A 135 -12.78 -7.23 -7.18
CA LYS A 135 -12.72 -8.54 -6.51
C LYS A 135 -13.50 -8.52 -5.19
N PHE A 136 -13.43 -7.40 -4.45
CA PHE A 136 -14.16 -7.22 -3.20
C PHE A 136 -15.51 -6.59 -3.45
N LYS A 137 -16.56 -7.22 -2.92
CA LYS A 137 -17.91 -6.67 -2.99
C LYS A 137 -18.19 -5.82 -1.75
N PRO A 138 -18.74 -4.62 -1.91
CA PRO A 138 -19.09 -3.79 -0.77
C PRO A 138 -20.19 -4.43 0.05
N VAL A 139 -20.06 -4.35 1.36
CA VAL A 139 -21.08 -4.74 2.32
C VAL A 139 -21.44 -3.52 3.17
N TYR A 140 -22.73 -3.24 3.32
CA TYR A 140 -23.20 -2.09 4.10
C TYR A 140 -22.66 -2.16 5.54
N GLY A 141 -22.07 -1.07 6.02
CA GLY A 141 -21.49 -0.97 7.36
C GLY A 141 -20.11 -1.60 7.54
N MET A 142 -19.52 -2.22 6.51
CA MET A 142 -18.17 -2.80 6.61
C MET A 142 -17.09 -1.75 6.83
N LEU A 143 -17.20 -0.60 6.16
CA LEU A 143 -16.27 0.51 6.29
C LEU A 143 -17.03 1.76 6.75
N GLY A 144 -16.42 2.52 7.64
CA GLY A 144 -17.02 3.74 8.13
C GLY A 144 -15.96 4.73 8.60
N THR A 145 -16.24 6.01 8.39
CA THR A 145 -15.42 7.12 8.85
C THR A 145 -16.28 8.37 9.02
N THR A 146 -16.06 9.11 10.10
CA THR A 146 -16.85 10.33 10.36
C THR A 146 -16.53 11.45 9.36
N PHE A 147 -15.27 11.64 9.01
CA PHE A 147 -14.83 12.73 8.12
C PHE A 147 -14.50 12.26 6.70
N GLY A 148 -14.61 10.98 6.39
CA GLY A 148 -14.30 10.46 5.06
C GLY A 148 -15.22 11.06 4.00
N GLY A 149 -14.63 11.45 2.86
CA GLY A 149 -15.37 12.10 1.77
C GLY A 149 -15.83 13.53 2.07
N ASN A 150 -15.20 14.20 3.06
CA ASN A 150 -15.55 15.60 3.32
C ASN A 150 -15.21 16.50 2.10
N HIS A 151 -16.04 17.53 1.88
CA HIS A 151 -15.95 18.34 0.68
C HIS A 151 -14.61 19.06 0.48
N LEU A 152 -13.97 19.52 1.56
CA LEU A 152 -12.69 20.23 1.47
C LEU A 152 -11.57 19.30 1.00
N ALA A 153 -11.47 18.10 1.59
CA ALA A 153 -10.49 17.10 1.19
C ALA A 153 -10.70 16.66 -0.27
N CYS A 154 -11.95 16.39 -0.64
CA CYS A 154 -12.29 16.01 -2.02
C CYS A 154 -11.97 17.11 -3.03
N ALA A 155 -12.29 18.38 -2.73
CA ALA A 155 -11.96 19.51 -3.58
C ALA A 155 -10.44 19.67 -3.74
N ALA A 156 -9.67 19.53 -2.66
CA ALA A 156 -8.21 19.58 -2.71
C ALA A 156 -7.63 18.44 -3.58
N ALA A 157 -8.16 17.23 -3.44
CA ALA A 157 -7.69 16.08 -4.23
C ALA A 157 -8.05 16.24 -5.72
N ILE A 158 -9.23 16.73 -6.05
CA ILE A 158 -9.63 17.02 -7.44
C ILE A 158 -8.69 18.07 -8.05
N ALA A 159 -8.42 19.17 -7.34
CA ALA A 159 -7.52 20.20 -7.83
C ALA A 159 -6.09 19.67 -8.08
N VAL A 160 -5.60 18.72 -7.26
CA VAL A 160 -4.32 18.07 -7.51
C VAL A 160 -4.35 17.25 -8.81
N LEU A 161 -5.41 16.47 -9.03
CA LEU A 161 -5.55 15.67 -10.25
C LEU A 161 -5.66 16.55 -11.50
N ASP A 162 -6.46 17.61 -11.44
CA ASP A 162 -6.63 18.58 -12.55
C ASP A 162 -5.29 19.23 -12.92
N ILE A 163 -4.51 19.69 -11.93
CA ILE A 163 -3.17 20.27 -12.17
C ILE A 163 -2.21 19.22 -12.76
N MET A 164 -2.22 18.00 -12.25
CA MET A 164 -1.36 16.94 -12.77
C MET A 164 -1.67 16.62 -14.24
N GLU A 165 -2.94 16.67 -14.64
CA GLU A 165 -3.38 16.46 -16.02
C GLU A 165 -3.07 17.66 -16.89
N ASP A 166 -3.48 18.86 -16.48
CA ASP A 166 -3.33 20.11 -17.26
C ASP A 166 -1.88 20.47 -17.53
N GLU A 167 -1.02 20.30 -16.53
CA GLU A 167 0.41 20.59 -16.61
C GLU A 167 1.26 19.39 -17.07
N ARG A 168 0.66 18.24 -17.31
CA ARG A 168 1.33 16.98 -17.73
C ARG A 168 2.52 16.63 -16.86
N LEU A 169 2.32 16.67 -15.54
CA LEU A 169 3.43 16.51 -14.58
C LEU A 169 4.07 15.12 -14.55
N ILE A 170 3.48 14.12 -15.20
CA ILE A 170 3.95 12.73 -15.24
C ILE A 170 4.44 12.33 -16.64
N ASP A 171 4.16 13.11 -17.66
CA ASP A 171 4.50 12.84 -19.07
C ASP A 171 6.00 13.13 -19.40
#